data_0793b52578b07ffe538c80115a2fc8ae
#
_entry.id   0793b52578b07ffe538c80115a2fc8ae
#
_cell.length_a   1.000
_cell.length_b   1.000
_cell.length_c   1.000
_cell.angle_alpha   90.00
_cell.angle_beta   90.00
_cell.angle_gamma   90.00
#
_symmetry.space_group_name_H-M   'P 1'
#
loop_
_entity.id
_entity.type
_entity.pdbx_description
1 polymer ?
#
loop_
_entity_poly.entity_id
_entity_poly.type
_entity_poly.pdbx_seq_one_letter_code
_entity_poly.pdbx_strand_id
1 'polypeptide(L)'
;MLKISHISKTFNPGTVNEKKAIEDLSLELKKGDFATIIGSNGAGKSTLFNAICGDFLTDAGAIELDGRDITFMPQHARAKEIGRLYQDPMRGTAPGMTIEENLALAAGKGGWLSHTTRQEKERFREELKKLDIGLEERMSHPVGLLSGGQRQALTLLMAT
;
A
#
# COMPACT_ATOMS: atom_id res chain seq x y z
N MET A 1 14.99 3.25 5.80
CA MET A 1 15.67 1.93 5.88
C MET A 1 14.69 0.92 6.44
N LEU A 2 14.49 -0.21 5.77
CA LEU A 2 13.66 -1.33 6.26
C LEU A 2 14.57 -2.46 6.69
N LYS A 3 14.41 -2.95 7.93
CA LYS A 3 15.14 -4.11 8.44
C LYS A 3 14.14 -5.14 8.95
N ILE A 4 14.30 -6.35 8.49
CA ILE A 4 13.51 -7.52 8.88
C ILE A 4 14.48 -8.52 9.50
N SER A 5 14.18 -8.98 10.69
CA SER A 5 15.06 -9.86 11.46
C SER A 5 14.32 -11.12 11.89
N HIS A 6 14.72 -12.26 11.34
CA HIS A 6 14.26 -13.60 11.74
C HIS A 6 12.73 -13.76 11.81
N ILE A 7 11.98 -13.14 10.87
CA ILE A 7 10.52 -13.27 10.88
C ILE A 7 10.08 -14.66 10.43
N SER A 8 9.05 -15.16 11.10
CA SER A 8 8.36 -16.40 10.73
C SER A 8 6.85 -16.23 10.76
N LYS A 9 6.14 -16.95 9.87
CA LYS A 9 4.69 -16.97 9.83
C LYS A 9 4.14 -18.31 9.39
N THR A 10 3.32 -18.90 10.26
CA THR A 10 2.56 -20.12 9.98
C THR A 10 1.06 -19.81 10.01
N PHE A 11 0.34 -20.14 8.97
CA PHE A 11 -1.12 -20.05 8.93
C PHE A 11 -1.75 -21.37 9.36
N ASN A 12 -2.84 -21.30 10.11
CA ASN A 12 -3.62 -22.44 10.61
C ASN A 12 -2.76 -23.51 11.33
N PRO A 13 -1.93 -23.12 12.32
CA PRO A 13 -1.03 -24.06 12.99
C PRO A 13 -1.84 -25.19 13.67
N GLY A 14 -1.32 -26.42 13.59
CA GLY A 14 -1.94 -27.60 14.18
C GLY A 14 -3.17 -28.15 13.45
N THR A 15 -3.46 -27.64 12.25
CA THR A 15 -4.57 -28.13 11.43
C THR A 15 -4.09 -28.83 10.16
N VAL A 16 -4.98 -29.57 9.46
CA VAL A 16 -4.70 -30.17 8.14
C VAL A 16 -4.32 -29.11 7.08
N ASN A 17 -4.66 -27.85 7.29
CA ASN A 17 -4.37 -26.72 6.40
C ASN A 17 -3.20 -25.86 6.91
N GLU A 18 -2.37 -26.41 7.78
CA GLU A 18 -1.18 -25.72 8.26
C GLU A 18 -0.25 -25.36 7.08
N LYS A 19 0.17 -24.10 7.04
CA LYS A 19 1.10 -23.63 6.01
C LYS A 19 2.14 -22.72 6.65
N LYS A 20 3.38 -23.16 6.66
CA LYS A 20 4.54 -22.32 6.94
C LYS A 20 4.80 -21.43 5.73
N ALA A 21 4.51 -20.17 5.84
CA ALA A 21 4.55 -19.24 4.71
C ALA A 21 5.82 -18.38 4.70
N ILE A 22 6.42 -18.15 5.86
CA ILE A 22 7.72 -17.51 6.05
C ILE A 22 8.44 -18.30 7.15
N GLU A 23 9.69 -18.67 6.92
CA GLU A 23 10.53 -19.38 7.86
C GLU A 23 11.86 -18.65 8.00
N ASP A 24 12.11 -18.06 9.17
CA ASP A 24 13.37 -17.41 9.57
C ASP A 24 13.95 -16.44 8.52
N LEU A 25 13.08 -15.56 7.97
CA LEU A 25 13.48 -14.63 6.92
C LEU A 25 14.08 -13.37 7.53
N SER A 26 15.27 -13.00 7.04
CA SER A 26 15.92 -11.73 7.35
C SER A 26 16.23 -10.96 6.04
N LEU A 27 16.03 -9.65 6.07
CA LEU A 27 16.24 -8.76 4.92
C LEU A 27 16.55 -7.35 5.42
N GLU A 28 17.52 -6.69 4.81
CA GLU A 28 17.80 -5.29 5.06
C GLU A 28 17.79 -4.50 3.74
N LEU A 29 17.03 -3.40 3.71
CA LEU A 29 16.96 -2.46 2.61
C LEU A 29 17.34 -1.07 3.12
N LYS A 30 18.34 -0.45 2.49
CA LYS A 30 18.80 0.90 2.81
C LYS A 30 17.95 1.93 2.07
N LYS A 31 18.04 3.18 2.48
CA LYS A 31 17.38 4.27 1.77
C LYS A 31 17.92 4.37 0.33
N GLY A 32 17.01 4.37 -0.64
CA GLY A 32 17.34 4.39 -2.07
C GLY A 32 17.52 3.03 -2.72
N ASP A 33 17.50 1.93 -1.95
CA ASP A 33 17.57 0.60 -2.54
C ASP A 33 16.30 0.28 -3.35
N PHE A 34 16.49 -0.44 -4.44
CA PHE A 34 15.45 -1.08 -5.21
C PHE A 34 15.64 -2.60 -5.14
N ALA A 35 14.65 -3.32 -4.62
CA ALA A 35 14.70 -4.75 -4.45
C ALA A 35 13.57 -5.46 -5.21
N THR A 36 13.89 -6.57 -5.85
CA THR A 36 12.92 -7.42 -6.53
C THR A 36 12.87 -8.78 -5.86
N ILE A 37 11.65 -9.26 -5.53
CA ILE A 37 11.43 -10.58 -4.97
C ILE A 37 10.92 -11.51 -6.07
N ILE A 38 11.70 -12.56 -6.38
CA ILE A 38 11.39 -13.54 -7.41
C ILE A 38 11.10 -14.89 -6.75
N GLY A 39 10.18 -15.65 -7.31
CA GLY A 39 9.82 -16.99 -6.84
C GLY A 39 8.52 -17.49 -7.46
N SER A 40 8.26 -18.77 -7.35
CA SER A 40 7.05 -19.43 -7.84
C SER A 40 5.77 -18.95 -7.11
N ASN A 41 4.61 -19.31 -7.64
CA ASN A 41 3.35 -19.08 -6.93
C ASN A 41 3.34 -19.90 -5.63
N GLY A 42 2.95 -19.26 -4.54
CA GLY A 42 2.97 -19.89 -3.21
C GLY A 42 4.30 -19.78 -2.43
N ALA A 43 5.37 -19.22 -3.02
CA ALA A 43 6.67 -19.02 -2.37
C ALA A 43 6.71 -17.97 -1.24
N GLY A 44 5.58 -17.46 -0.77
CA GLY A 44 5.54 -16.51 0.34
C GLY A 44 5.74 -15.04 -0.02
N LYS A 45 5.92 -14.68 -1.31
CA LYS A 45 6.15 -13.28 -1.73
C LYS A 45 5.07 -12.32 -1.21
N SER A 46 3.81 -12.62 -1.50
CA SER A 46 2.69 -11.79 -1.03
C SER A 46 2.56 -11.81 0.49
N THR A 47 2.92 -12.92 1.14
CA THR A 47 2.94 -13.04 2.59
C THR A 47 3.97 -12.10 3.20
N LEU A 48 5.16 -11.99 2.60
CA LEU A 48 6.18 -11.05 3.06
C LEU A 48 5.70 -9.59 2.93
N PHE A 49 5.15 -9.19 1.77
CA PHE A 49 4.59 -7.84 1.60
C PHE A 49 3.46 -7.56 2.59
N ASN A 50 2.58 -8.53 2.82
CA ASN A 50 1.49 -8.42 3.79
C ASN A 50 2.02 -8.28 5.23
N ALA A 51 3.09 -9.00 5.60
CA ALA A 51 3.74 -8.86 6.89
C ALA A 51 4.34 -7.47 7.08
N ILE A 52 5.04 -6.94 6.07
CA ILE A 52 5.61 -5.57 6.09
C ILE A 52 4.51 -4.53 6.24
N CYS A 53 3.40 -4.66 5.50
CA CYS A 53 2.28 -3.73 5.57
C CYS A 53 1.40 -3.89 6.82
N GLY A 54 1.56 -4.98 7.59
CA GLY A 54 0.81 -5.22 8.83
C GLY A 54 -0.60 -5.77 8.62
N ASP A 55 -0.85 -6.49 7.51
CA ASP A 55 -2.12 -7.20 7.27
C ASP A 55 -2.33 -8.30 8.34
N PHE A 56 -1.25 -8.80 8.92
CA PHE A 56 -1.21 -9.71 10.07
C PHE A 56 0.10 -9.54 10.83
N LEU A 57 0.15 -10.05 12.05
CA LEU A 57 1.36 -10.08 12.86
C LEU A 57 2.19 -11.34 12.54
N THR A 58 3.52 -11.20 12.54
CA THR A 58 4.45 -12.33 12.47
C THR A 58 4.42 -13.14 13.77
N ASP A 59 4.74 -14.44 13.68
CA ASP A 59 4.74 -15.32 14.86
C ASP A 59 6.06 -15.19 15.63
N ALA A 60 7.14 -14.77 14.94
CA ALA A 60 8.45 -14.51 15.51
C ALA A 60 9.18 -13.42 14.71
N GLY A 61 10.27 -12.91 15.27
CA GLY A 61 11.14 -11.91 14.65
C GLY A 61 10.66 -10.49 14.83
N ALA A 62 11.33 -9.56 14.14
CA ALA A 62 11.06 -8.13 14.23
C ALA A 62 11.11 -7.45 12.87
N ILE A 63 10.32 -6.38 12.72
CA ILE A 63 10.30 -5.50 11.54
C ILE A 63 10.56 -4.07 12.02
N GLU A 64 11.63 -3.45 11.52
CA GLU A 64 12.00 -2.08 11.83
C GLU A 64 11.92 -1.21 10.57
N LEU A 65 11.35 -0.02 10.70
CA LEU A 65 11.33 1.01 9.66
C LEU A 65 11.99 2.28 10.20
N ASP A 66 13.06 2.73 9.53
CA ASP A 66 13.86 3.89 9.92
C ASP A 66 14.31 3.87 11.39
N GLY A 67 14.70 2.68 11.89
CA GLY A 67 15.17 2.46 13.26
C GLY A 67 14.05 2.34 14.30
N ARG A 68 12.79 2.40 13.90
CA ARG A 68 11.64 2.23 14.77
C ARG A 68 11.05 0.84 14.59
N ASP A 69 10.85 0.11 15.68
CA ASP A 69 10.14 -1.17 15.66
C ASP A 69 8.66 -0.96 15.31
N ILE A 70 8.23 -1.60 14.23
CA ILE A 70 6.85 -1.60 13.76
C ILE A 70 6.20 -2.98 13.84
N THR A 71 6.84 -3.96 14.45
CA THR A 71 6.41 -5.38 14.48
C THR A 71 4.96 -5.55 14.92
N PHE A 72 4.54 -4.82 15.95
CA PHE A 72 3.17 -4.88 16.48
C PHE A 72 2.31 -3.67 16.08
N MET A 73 2.83 -2.80 15.18
CA MET A 73 2.09 -1.64 14.72
C MET A 73 0.94 -2.08 13.79
N PRO A 74 -0.29 -1.61 14.01
CA PRO A 74 -1.44 -1.97 13.16
C PRO A 74 -1.30 -1.38 11.75
N GLN A 75 -1.93 -2.04 10.77
CA GLN A 75 -1.88 -1.69 9.35
C GLN A 75 -2.14 -0.20 9.07
N HIS A 76 -3.20 0.37 9.66
CA HIS A 76 -3.57 1.78 9.45
C HIS A 76 -2.50 2.79 9.92
N ALA A 77 -1.69 2.40 10.89
CA ALA A 77 -0.58 3.23 11.36
C ALA A 77 0.64 3.10 10.43
N ARG A 78 0.94 1.87 9.94
CA ARG A 78 2.01 1.63 8.95
C ARG A 78 1.71 2.27 7.61
N ALA A 79 0.45 2.33 7.19
CA ALA A 79 0.01 2.94 5.93
C ALA A 79 0.34 4.44 5.82
N LYS A 80 0.67 5.11 6.93
CA LYS A 80 1.13 6.50 6.92
C LYS A 80 2.59 6.65 6.46
N GLU A 81 3.35 5.59 6.52
CA GLU A 81 4.79 5.56 6.24
C GLU A 81 5.16 4.60 5.10
N ILE A 82 4.29 3.63 4.81
CA ILE A 82 4.52 2.59 3.79
C ILE A 82 3.43 2.70 2.72
N GLY A 83 3.80 3.24 1.55
CA GLY A 83 2.94 3.21 0.38
C GLY A 83 2.82 1.78 -0.17
N ARG A 84 1.61 1.38 -0.58
CA ARG A 84 1.34 0.05 -1.11
C ARG A 84 0.56 0.12 -2.41
N LEU A 85 1.07 -0.57 -3.42
CA LEU A 85 0.34 -0.84 -4.66
C LEU A 85 -0.18 -2.27 -4.65
N TYR A 86 -1.46 -2.43 -4.97
CA TYR A 86 -2.08 -3.74 -5.13
C TYR A 86 -2.01 -4.18 -6.59
N GLN A 87 -1.91 -5.49 -6.82
CA GLN A 87 -1.99 -6.06 -8.16
C GLN A 87 -3.36 -5.76 -8.81
N ASP A 88 -4.42 -5.79 -8.01
CA ASP A 88 -5.76 -5.34 -8.41
C ASP A 88 -5.95 -3.86 -8.01
N PRO A 89 -6.02 -2.92 -8.97
CA PRO A 89 -6.19 -1.50 -8.70
C PRO A 89 -7.49 -1.16 -7.96
N MET A 90 -8.51 -2.04 -8.01
CA MET A 90 -9.75 -1.85 -7.26
C MET A 90 -9.53 -1.84 -5.74
N ARG A 91 -8.53 -2.58 -5.27
CA ARG A 91 -8.23 -2.69 -3.84
C ARG A 91 -7.51 -1.46 -3.28
N GLY A 92 -6.93 -0.64 -4.13
CA GLY A 92 -6.24 0.60 -3.75
C GLY A 92 -7.10 1.86 -3.86
N THR A 93 -8.37 1.73 -4.27
CA THR A 93 -9.26 2.88 -4.49
C THR A 93 -10.63 2.66 -3.87
N ALA A 94 -11.39 3.73 -3.65
CA ALA A 94 -12.82 3.73 -3.34
C ALA A 94 -13.63 3.97 -4.62
N PRO A 95 -14.12 2.94 -5.31
CA PRO A 95 -14.69 3.06 -6.67
C PRO A 95 -15.93 3.94 -6.77
N GLY A 96 -16.72 4.03 -5.68
CA GLY A 96 -17.91 4.88 -5.58
C GLY A 96 -17.60 6.35 -5.35
N MET A 97 -16.36 6.68 -5.00
CA MET A 97 -15.91 8.05 -4.77
C MET A 97 -15.26 8.63 -6.02
N THR A 98 -15.24 9.95 -6.11
CA THR A 98 -14.60 10.68 -7.21
C THR A 98 -13.06 10.56 -7.14
N ILE A 99 -12.38 10.92 -8.23
CA ILE A 99 -10.91 10.99 -8.27
C ILE A 99 -10.39 11.96 -7.19
N GLU A 100 -11.02 13.15 -7.08
CA GLU A 100 -10.67 14.14 -6.07
C GLU A 100 -10.79 13.59 -4.64
N GLU A 101 -11.89 12.91 -4.33
CA GLU A 101 -12.11 12.32 -3.00
C GLU A 101 -11.11 11.21 -2.70
N ASN A 102 -10.76 10.37 -3.67
CA ASN A 102 -9.72 9.35 -3.50
C ASN A 102 -8.35 9.99 -3.21
N LEU A 103 -7.97 11.04 -3.93
CA LEU A 103 -6.73 11.78 -3.67
C LEU A 103 -6.74 12.46 -2.29
N ALA A 104 -7.86 13.03 -1.87
CA ALA A 104 -8.00 13.62 -0.55
C ALA A 104 -7.84 12.58 0.58
N LEU A 105 -8.40 11.38 0.40
CA LEU A 105 -8.21 10.26 1.34
C LEU A 105 -6.74 9.83 1.42
N ALA A 106 -6.06 9.70 0.27
CA ALA A 106 -4.65 9.33 0.22
C ALA A 106 -3.76 10.38 0.90
N ALA A 107 -4.11 11.66 0.76
CA ALA A 107 -3.45 12.76 1.47
C ALA A 107 -3.74 12.81 2.99
N GLY A 108 -4.41 11.80 3.55
CA GLY A 108 -4.71 11.70 4.99
C GLY A 108 -5.84 12.59 5.48
N LYS A 109 -6.66 13.14 4.57
CA LYS A 109 -7.78 14.04 4.89
C LYS A 109 -9.11 13.29 5.02
N GLY A 110 -9.13 12.26 5.82
CA GLY A 110 -10.31 11.40 6.07
C GLY A 110 -11.25 11.87 7.18
N GLY A 111 -11.45 13.17 7.38
CA GLY A 111 -12.47 13.68 8.32
C GLY A 111 -13.82 13.88 7.62
N TRP A 112 -14.92 13.46 8.22
CA TRP A 112 -16.30 13.64 7.70
C TRP A 112 -16.63 15.08 7.24
N LEU A 113 -15.94 16.09 7.75
CA LEU A 113 -16.17 17.50 7.42
C LEU A 113 -15.00 18.16 6.64
N SER A 114 -14.00 17.41 6.21
CA SER A 114 -12.89 17.98 5.46
C SER A 114 -13.26 18.16 4.00
N HIS A 115 -13.65 19.36 3.63
CA HIS A 115 -13.78 19.76 2.22
C HIS A 115 -12.40 20.02 1.64
N THR A 116 -12.16 19.51 0.42
CA THR A 116 -10.94 19.81 -0.33
C THR A 116 -10.93 21.31 -0.67
N THR A 117 -9.90 22.01 -0.26
CA THR A 117 -9.74 23.43 -0.55
C THR A 117 -9.45 23.67 -2.03
N ARG A 118 -9.69 24.89 -2.54
CA ARG A 118 -9.37 25.26 -3.93
C ARG A 118 -7.88 25.03 -4.25
N GLN A 119 -7.00 25.34 -3.33
CA GLN A 119 -5.56 25.16 -3.49
C GLN A 119 -5.19 23.68 -3.62
N GLU A 120 -5.82 22.81 -2.84
CA GLU A 120 -5.60 21.37 -2.91
C GLU A 120 -6.12 20.76 -4.21
N LYS A 121 -7.28 21.21 -4.67
CA LYS A 121 -7.82 20.78 -5.97
C LYS A 121 -6.86 21.11 -7.11
N GLU A 122 -6.27 22.32 -7.07
CA GLU A 122 -5.31 22.72 -8.08
C GLU A 122 -4.03 21.88 -8.01
N ARG A 123 -3.52 21.62 -6.79
CA ARG A 123 -2.39 20.70 -6.59
C ARG A 123 -2.69 19.31 -7.15
N PHE A 124 -3.85 18.73 -6.83
CA PHE A 124 -4.24 17.41 -7.35
C PHE A 124 -4.32 17.42 -8.89
N ARG A 125 -4.85 18.50 -9.47
CA ARG A 125 -4.90 18.66 -10.93
C ARG A 125 -3.51 18.68 -11.56
N GLU A 126 -2.57 19.39 -10.98
CA GLU A 126 -1.19 19.44 -11.45
C GLU A 126 -0.49 18.08 -11.34
N GLU A 127 -0.70 17.34 -10.26
CA GLU A 127 -0.15 15.98 -10.12
C GLU A 127 -0.77 15.02 -11.15
N LEU A 128 -2.06 15.10 -11.38
CA LEU A 128 -2.74 14.30 -12.41
C LEU A 128 -2.25 14.62 -13.82
N LYS A 129 -1.98 15.88 -14.15
CA LYS A 129 -1.41 16.28 -15.45
C LYS A 129 -0.08 15.60 -15.75
N LYS A 130 0.75 15.31 -14.74
CA LYS A 130 2.03 14.61 -14.91
C LYS A 130 1.85 13.18 -15.45
N LEU A 131 0.66 12.60 -15.27
CA LEU A 131 0.35 11.26 -15.77
C LEU A 131 0.01 11.26 -17.28
N ASP A 132 -0.34 12.40 -17.85
CA ASP A 132 -0.70 12.59 -19.27
C ASP A 132 -1.77 11.62 -19.80
N ILE A 133 -2.83 11.38 -18.99
CA ILE A 133 -3.93 10.45 -19.30
C ILE A 133 -5.32 11.08 -19.16
N GLY A 134 -5.40 12.41 -19.07
CA GLY A 134 -6.64 13.21 -19.07
C GLY A 134 -7.49 13.06 -17.82
N LEU A 135 -6.93 12.66 -16.67
CA LEU A 135 -7.66 12.56 -15.41
C LEU A 135 -7.87 13.92 -14.74
N GLU A 136 -7.03 14.90 -15.02
CA GLU A 136 -7.12 16.26 -14.51
C GLU A 136 -8.42 16.98 -14.89
N GLU A 137 -9.03 16.59 -16.02
CA GLU A 137 -10.31 17.12 -16.49
C GLU A 137 -11.52 16.34 -15.90
N ARG A 138 -11.25 15.20 -15.23
CA ARG A 138 -12.27 14.27 -14.74
C ARG A 138 -12.27 14.10 -13.23
N MET A 139 -11.75 15.06 -12.48
CA MET A 139 -11.58 14.95 -11.01
C MET A 139 -12.89 14.67 -10.27
N SER A 140 -14.03 15.12 -10.82
CA SER A 140 -15.38 14.87 -10.27
C SER A 140 -16.02 13.54 -10.71
N HIS A 141 -15.35 12.74 -11.54
CA HIS A 141 -15.90 11.46 -11.98
C HIS A 141 -15.56 10.35 -10.97
N PRO A 142 -16.50 9.40 -10.75
CA PRO A 142 -16.24 8.23 -9.93
C PRO A 142 -15.08 7.38 -10.48
N VAL A 143 -14.20 6.92 -9.58
CA VAL A 143 -13.04 6.09 -9.95
C VAL A 143 -13.49 4.75 -10.57
N GLY A 144 -14.65 4.25 -10.20
CA GLY A 144 -15.24 3.04 -10.80
C GLY A 144 -15.43 3.10 -12.32
N LEU A 145 -15.55 4.30 -12.91
CA LEU A 145 -15.72 4.51 -14.36
C LEU A 145 -14.39 4.58 -15.12
N LEU A 146 -13.25 4.56 -14.43
CA LEU A 146 -11.93 4.61 -15.06
C LEU A 146 -11.56 3.26 -15.69
N SER A 147 -10.79 3.30 -16.77
CA SER A 147 -10.15 2.12 -17.33
C SER A 147 -9.15 1.52 -16.32
N GLY A 148 -8.79 0.23 -16.49
CA GLY A 148 -7.81 -0.43 -15.63
C GLY A 148 -6.47 0.32 -15.55
N GLY A 149 -5.95 0.79 -16.70
CA GLY A 149 -4.70 1.57 -16.77
C GLY A 149 -4.80 2.92 -16.08
N GLN A 150 -5.89 3.67 -16.28
CA GLN A 150 -6.14 4.95 -15.61
C GLN A 150 -6.22 4.78 -14.09
N ARG A 151 -6.90 3.73 -13.62
CA ARG A 151 -7.02 3.43 -12.20
C ARG A 151 -5.67 3.02 -11.60
N GLN A 152 -4.87 2.25 -12.33
CA GLN A 152 -3.52 1.88 -11.89
C GLN A 152 -2.61 3.11 -11.77
N ALA A 153 -2.66 4.02 -12.73
CA ALA A 153 -1.90 5.27 -12.67
C ALA A 153 -2.35 6.16 -11.49
N LEU A 154 -3.67 6.24 -11.24
CA LEU A 154 -4.20 6.94 -10.08
C LEU A 154 -3.72 6.32 -8.76
N THR A 155 -3.75 4.98 -8.63
CA THR A 155 -3.25 4.31 -7.41
C THR A 155 -1.75 4.51 -7.19
N LEU A 156 -0.96 4.60 -8.25
CA LEU A 156 0.46 4.92 -8.16
C LEU A 156 0.65 6.34 -7.59
N LEU A 157 -0.09 7.32 -8.11
CA LEU A 157 -0.06 8.70 -7.62
C LEU A 157 -0.50 8.80 -6.16
N MET A 158 -1.48 7.99 -5.72
CA MET A 158 -1.95 7.96 -4.33
C MET A 158 -0.95 7.35 -3.36
N ALA A 159 0.02 6.55 -3.84
CA ALA A 159 1.00 5.85 -3.02
C ALA A 159 2.35 6.59 -2.90
N THR A 160 2.54 7.69 -3.63
CA THR A 160 3.76 8.52 -3.65
C THR A 160 3.55 9.84 -2.93
#